data_73e911757980fccff769cee68e9f23c8
#
_entry.id   73e911757980fccff769cee68e9f23c8
#
_cell.length_a   1.000
_cell.length_b   1.000
_cell.length_c   1.000
_cell.angle_alpha   90.00
_cell.angle_beta   90.00
_cell.angle_gamma   90.00
#
_symmetry.space_group_name_H-M   'P 1'
#
loop_
_entity.id
_entity.type
_entity.pdbx_description
1 polymer ?
#
loop_
_entity_poly.entity_id
_entity_poly.type
_entity_poly.pdbx_seq_one_letter_code
_entity_poly.pdbx_strand_id
1 'polypeptide(L)'
;MLLAMTATIALATAGEQSSVTRLDGSRITSAEIDATVTRVMHAAQVTGVGLAIFDHGKVVYRKTYGVRNQELNLPLTENSVMTAASFSKVAFAYMVMQLVDERMLDLDKPVDQYLPKPLPEYPAYKDLANEVRYQRITARMLLSHTSGFPNWRWINEDRKLNINFKPGSKYAYSGEGIDLLQLVVETVTNKPLQDLMRTYVFEPFGMTRSSMVWESRFESDYANGYDEWGRSLGPERRPHADAAGSMQTTLGDFARFIQAVMQGEKLRKQTYELMLSPQIQILSKHEFPTLASETTEENKSIRLSYGLGWGLYWTPFGKAFFKEGHAEGWRNYTVCFENRKTGILMMTNSSNGEGIYKELLETVLNNTFTPIEWEGFTPYDKLPPREPLKEHKVVAIDSKLLDRYVGRYGDPPNLILTIRREGDHLSLQENDEPKQELFPESERDFFSKVAEDVFAFEVDSQGHVTHMILHTAGKDISVKRID
;
A
#
# COMPACT_ATOMS: atom_id res chain seq x y z
N MET A 1 -8.58 59.62 -53.77
CA MET A 1 -9.28 58.36 -53.41
C MET A 1 -8.47 57.69 -52.24
N LEU A 2 -8.85 58.06 -51.00
CA LEU A 2 -8.20 57.56 -49.78
C LEU A 2 -8.87 56.24 -49.36
N LEU A 3 -8.12 55.15 -49.33
CA LEU A 3 -8.54 53.87 -48.69
C LEU A 3 -8.29 53.99 -47.18
N ALA A 4 -9.36 53.96 -46.39
CA ALA A 4 -9.25 53.74 -44.95
C ALA A 4 -9.10 52.25 -44.63
N MET A 5 -7.95 51.85 -44.06
CA MET A 5 -7.75 50.54 -43.51
C MET A 5 -8.32 50.50 -42.09
N THR A 6 -9.42 49.80 -41.90
CA THR A 6 -9.95 49.47 -40.57
C THR A 6 -9.21 48.25 -40.01
N ALA A 7 -8.40 48.48 -38.98
CA ALA A 7 -7.78 47.42 -38.21
C ALA A 7 -8.81 46.83 -37.25
N THR A 8 -9.21 45.57 -37.46
CA THR A 8 -10.04 44.81 -36.55
C THR A 8 -9.14 44.22 -35.46
N ILE A 9 -9.22 44.76 -34.23
CA ILE A 9 -8.60 44.20 -33.05
C ILE A 9 -9.41 42.97 -32.66
N ALA A 10 -8.90 41.79 -32.89
CA ALA A 10 -9.43 40.53 -32.33
C ALA A 10 -9.13 40.54 -30.83
N LEU A 11 -10.14 40.72 -29.99
CA LEU A 11 -10.06 40.41 -28.57
C LEU A 11 -9.86 38.89 -28.47
N ALA A 12 -8.67 38.46 -28.03
CA ALA A 12 -8.43 37.08 -27.59
C ALA A 12 -9.31 36.83 -26.37
N THR A 13 -10.36 36.05 -26.54
CA THR A 13 -11.12 35.50 -25.42
C THR A 13 -10.16 34.69 -24.58
N ALA A 14 -9.92 35.12 -23.33
CA ALA A 14 -9.24 34.32 -22.33
C ALA A 14 -9.96 32.96 -22.26
N GLY A 15 -9.30 31.87 -22.68
CA GLY A 15 -9.85 30.54 -22.61
C GLY A 15 -10.30 30.28 -21.16
N GLU A 16 -11.51 29.78 -20.98
CA GLU A 16 -12.00 29.36 -19.66
C GLU A 16 -10.95 28.45 -19.03
N GLN A 17 -10.32 28.94 -17.96
CA GLN A 17 -9.38 28.10 -17.17
C GLN A 17 -10.17 26.93 -16.61
N SER A 18 -9.79 25.71 -16.95
CA SER A 18 -10.43 24.51 -16.43
C SER A 18 -10.40 24.55 -14.90
N SER A 19 -11.52 24.28 -14.28
CA SER A 19 -11.66 24.32 -12.82
C SER A 19 -12.45 23.15 -12.29
N VAL A 20 -12.14 22.76 -11.06
CA VAL A 20 -12.76 21.66 -10.31
C VAL A 20 -13.71 22.23 -9.27
N THR A 21 -14.86 21.60 -9.08
CA THR A 21 -15.82 21.96 -8.02
C THR A 21 -15.44 21.21 -6.74
N ARG A 22 -15.24 21.94 -5.64
CA ARG A 22 -14.97 21.41 -4.31
C ARG A 22 -16.26 20.90 -3.64
N LEU A 23 -16.11 20.22 -2.51
CA LEU A 23 -17.25 19.67 -1.75
C LEU A 23 -18.23 20.73 -1.25
N ASP A 24 -17.76 21.92 -0.93
CA ASP A 24 -18.59 23.06 -0.49
C ASP A 24 -19.26 23.83 -1.64
N GLY A 25 -18.98 23.42 -2.90
CA GLY A 25 -19.48 24.09 -4.10
C GLY A 25 -18.57 25.22 -4.62
N SER A 26 -17.54 25.61 -3.90
CA SER A 26 -16.51 26.53 -4.40
C SER A 26 -15.71 25.90 -5.54
N ARG A 27 -14.97 26.71 -6.29
CA ARG A 27 -14.17 26.23 -7.43
C ARG A 27 -12.68 26.52 -7.19
N ILE A 28 -11.86 25.61 -7.68
CA ILE A 28 -10.40 25.74 -7.74
C ILE A 28 -9.96 25.56 -9.20
N THR A 29 -9.10 26.41 -9.69
CA THR A 29 -8.55 26.29 -11.04
C THR A 29 -7.47 25.24 -11.13
N SER A 30 -7.26 24.67 -12.33
CA SER A 30 -6.14 23.74 -12.56
C SER A 30 -4.78 24.36 -12.24
N ALA A 31 -4.60 25.68 -12.47
CA ALA A 31 -3.37 26.39 -12.15
C ALA A 31 -3.12 26.48 -10.63
N GLU A 32 -4.17 26.69 -9.82
CA GLU A 32 -4.05 26.68 -8.36
C GLU A 32 -3.74 25.28 -7.84
N ILE A 33 -4.33 24.24 -8.44
CA ILE A 33 -4.00 22.83 -8.11
C ILE A 33 -2.53 22.58 -8.43
N ASP A 34 -2.05 22.93 -9.63
CA ASP A 34 -0.66 22.78 -10.04
C ASP A 34 0.30 23.48 -9.09
N ALA A 35 0.01 24.73 -8.74
CA ALA A 35 0.83 25.51 -7.82
C ALA A 35 0.88 24.86 -6.43
N THR A 36 -0.27 24.38 -5.93
CA THR A 36 -0.34 23.70 -4.63
C THR A 36 0.48 22.43 -4.62
N VAL A 37 0.26 21.51 -5.61
CA VAL A 37 0.99 20.23 -5.67
C VAL A 37 2.49 20.48 -5.77
N THR A 38 2.92 21.37 -6.67
CA THR A 38 4.36 21.67 -6.84
C THR A 38 4.98 22.19 -5.55
N ARG A 39 4.29 23.09 -4.84
CA ARG A 39 4.77 23.65 -3.58
C ARG A 39 4.87 22.60 -2.47
N VAL A 40 3.83 21.78 -2.26
CA VAL A 40 3.85 20.76 -1.18
C VAL A 40 4.84 19.64 -1.49
N MET A 41 4.99 19.24 -2.75
CA MET A 41 6.02 18.29 -3.18
C MET A 41 7.44 18.77 -2.82
N HIS A 42 7.73 20.05 -3.15
CA HIS A 42 9.03 20.63 -2.84
C HIS A 42 9.25 20.71 -1.31
N ALA A 43 8.25 21.21 -0.57
CA ALA A 43 8.34 21.38 0.88
C ALA A 43 8.49 20.05 1.63
N ALA A 44 7.80 19.00 1.17
CA ALA A 44 7.85 17.66 1.76
C ALA A 44 8.94 16.76 1.17
N GLN A 45 9.69 17.22 0.16
CA GLN A 45 10.69 16.43 -0.56
C GLN A 45 10.11 15.16 -1.20
N VAL A 46 8.93 15.26 -1.81
CA VAL A 46 8.28 14.16 -2.54
C VAL A 46 8.80 14.09 -3.97
N THR A 47 9.29 12.93 -4.39
CA THR A 47 9.95 12.72 -5.69
C THR A 47 8.99 12.81 -6.87
N GLY A 48 7.83 12.17 -6.75
CA GLY A 48 6.81 12.19 -7.80
C GLY A 48 5.40 11.99 -7.23
N VAL A 49 4.43 12.68 -7.84
CA VAL A 49 3.02 12.60 -7.49
C VAL A 49 2.18 12.40 -8.73
N GLY A 50 1.33 11.38 -8.72
CA GLY A 50 0.18 11.26 -9.61
C GLY A 50 -1.08 11.69 -8.88
N LEU A 51 -1.82 12.64 -9.46
CA LEU A 51 -3.06 13.18 -8.90
C LEU A 51 -4.21 12.99 -9.88
N ALA A 52 -5.33 12.42 -9.42
CA ALA A 52 -6.59 12.44 -10.14
C ALA A 52 -7.72 12.94 -9.24
N ILE A 53 -8.60 13.80 -9.79
CA ILE A 53 -9.75 14.35 -9.09
C ILE A 53 -11.01 13.90 -9.84
N PHE A 54 -11.99 13.48 -9.08
CA PHE A 54 -13.27 13.00 -9.58
C PHE A 54 -14.38 13.96 -9.21
N ASP A 55 -15.28 14.20 -10.15
CA ASP A 55 -16.53 14.91 -9.92
C ASP A 55 -17.66 14.23 -10.71
N HIS A 56 -18.81 14.02 -10.07
CA HIS A 56 -19.94 13.26 -10.63
C HIS A 56 -19.52 11.88 -11.20
N GLY A 57 -18.54 11.23 -10.56
CA GLY A 57 -18.02 9.90 -10.95
C GLY A 57 -17.18 9.89 -12.23
N LYS A 58 -16.65 11.04 -12.65
CA LYS A 58 -15.75 11.17 -13.80
C LYS A 58 -14.45 11.84 -13.38
N VAL A 59 -13.35 11.45 -14.00
CA VAL A 59 -12.07 12.15 -13.87
C VAL A 59 -12.21 13.54 -14.53
N VAL A 60 -12.11 14.59 -13.72
CA VAL A 60 -12.17 15.99 -14.19
C VAL A 60 -10.79 16.66 -14.19
N TYR A 61 -9.85 16.09 -13.48
CA TYR A 61 -8.45 16.50 -13.47
C TYR A 61 -7.56 15.27 -13.28
N ARG A 62 -6.50 15.16 -14.07
CA ARG A 62 -5.48 14.09 -13.92
C ARG A 62 -4.15 14.62 -14.42
N LYS A 63 -3.13 14.55 -13.56
CA LYS A 63 -1.79 15.03 -13.87
C LYS A 63 -0.74 14.31 -13.02
N THR A 64 0.47 14.25 -13.53
CA THR A 64 1.65 13.76 -12.83
C THR A 64 2.69 14.86 -12.71
N TYR A 65 3.46 14.80 -11.62
CA TYR A 65 4.49 15.78 -11.27
C TYR A 65 5.75 15.04 -10.84
N GLY A 66 6.91 15.66 -11.03
CA GLY A 66 8.19 15.09 -10.66
C GLY A 66 8.62 13.93 -11.56
N VAL A 67 9.40 13.03 -11.03
CA VAL A 67 10.12 12.01 -11.80
C VAL A 67 9.84 10.59 -11.29
N ARG A 68 9.84 9.63 -12.22
CA ARG A 68 9.78 8.20 -11.92
C ARG A 68 11.16 7.59 -11.70
N ASN A 69 12.20 8.27 -12.17
CA ASN A 69 13.60 7.89 -11.97
C ASN A 69 14.44 9.18 -11.91
N GLN A 70 15.07 9.45 -10.77
CA GLN A 70 15.88 10.65 -10.55
C GLN A 70 17.21 10.55 -11.27
N GLU A 71 17.86 9.39 -11.23
CA GLU A 71 19.21 9.17 -11.78
C GLU A 71 19.21 9.38 -13.29
N LEU A 72 18.13 8.98 -13.96
CA LEU A 72 17.96 9.13 -15.41
C LEU A 72 17.12 10.36 -15.79
N ASN A 73 16.68 11.15 -14.80
CA ASN A 73 15.80 12.29 -14.98
C ASN A 73 14.55 12.00 -15.85
N LEU A 74 13.96 10.82 -15.64
CA LEU A 74 12.77 10.39 -16.38
C LEU A 74 11.50 10.91 -15.68
N PRO A 75 10.62 11.63 -16.40
CA PRO A 75 9.41 12.18 -15.79
C PRO A 75 8.44 11.08 -15.37
N LEU A 76 7.73 11.30 -14.25
CA LEU A 76 6.57 10.50 -13.90
C LEU A 76 5.44 10.80 -14.89
N THR A 77 4.80 9.75 -15.41
CA THR A 77 3.68 9.85 -16.35
C THR A 77 2.46 9.11 -15.82
N GLU A 78 1.29 9.36 -16.39
CA GLU A 78 0.07 8.64 -16.02
C GLU A 78 0.12 7.13 -16.34
N ASN A 79 1.10 6.71 -17.14
CA ASN A 79 1.36 5.33 -17.52
C ASN A 79 2.54 4.71 -16.77
N SER A 80 3.24 5.48 -15.92
CA SER A 80 4.32 4.93 -15.09
C SER A 80 3.78 3.89 -14.13
N VAL A 81 4.38 2.70 -14.13
CA VAL A 81 3.98 1.61 -13.25
C VAL A 81 4.54 1.85 -11.85
N MET A 82 3.66 1.83 -10.87
CA MET A 82 3.93 2.13 -9.46
C MET A 82 3.40 1.00 -8.59
N THR A 83 4.03 0.79 -7.45
CA THR A 83 3.52 -0.14 -6.44
C THR A 83 2.26 0.42 -5.79
N ALA A 84 1.18 -0.35 -5.89
CA ALA A 84 -0.11 0.00 -5.32
C ALA A 84 -0.18 -0.24 -3.80
N ALA A 85 0.69 -1.09 -3.28
CA ALA A 85 0.68 -1.52 -1.88
C ALA A 85 -0.73 -1.96 -1.45
N SER A 86 -1.23 -1.48 -0.31
CA SER A 86 -2.56 -1.87 0.20
C SER A 86 -3.77 -1.43 -0.64
N PHE A 87 -3.58 -0.68 -1.73
CA PHE A 87 -4.65 -0.55 -2.74
C PHE A 87 -5.01 -1.90 -3.38
N SER A 88 -4.10 -2.89 -3.32
CA SER A 88 -4.38 -4.28 -3.69
C SER A 88 -5.62 -4.82 -2.97
N LYS A 89 -5.76 -4.52 -1.67
CA LYS A 89 -6.86 -5.01 -0.83
C LYS A 89 -8.24 -4.55 -1.31
N VAL A 90 -8.37 -3.29 -1.73
CA VAL A 90 -9.68 -2.79 -2.21
C VAL A 90 -10.03 -3.31 -3.59
N ALA A 91 -9.03 -3.51 -4.46
CA ALA A 91 -9.24 -4.14 -5.75
C ALA A 91 -9.62 -5.62 -5.58
N PHE A 92 -8.93 -6.34 -4.69
CA PHE A 92 -9.27 -7.71 -4.31
C PHE A 92 -10.67 -7.81 -3.66
N ALA A 93 -10.98 -6.90 -2.70
CA ALA A 93 -12.31 -6.87 -2.08
C ALA A 93 -13.41 -6.67 -3.13
N TYR A 94 -13.21 -5.82 -4.12
CA TYR A 94 -14.17 -5.61 -5.20
C TYR A 94 -14.38 -6.88 -6.04
N MET A 95 -13.31 -7.62 -6.33
CA MET A 95 -13.40 -8.93 -6.98
C MET A 95 -14.16 -9.93 -6.11
N VAL A 96 -13.87 -10.01 -4.82
CA VAL A 96 -14.57 -10.89 -3.87
C VAL A 96 -16.07 -10.58 -3.85
N MET A 97 -16.47 -9.30 -3.87
CA MET A 97 -17.89 -8.93 -3.90
C MET A 97 -18.60 -9.34 -5.20
N GLN A 98 -17.89 -9.43 -6.33
CA GLN A 98 -18.44 -10.03 -7.55
C GLN A 98 -18.64 -11.54 -7.40
N LEU A 99 -17.71 -12.27 -6.76
CA LEU A 99 -17.89 -13.69 -6.45
C LEU A 99 -19.08 -13.95 -5.50
N VAL A 100 -19.36 -13.01 -4.59
CA VAL A 100 -20.56 -13.02 -3.75
C VAL A 100 -21.82 -12.87 -4.60
N ASP A 101 -21.82 -11.96 -5.56
CA ASP A 101 -22.93 -11.77 -6.50
C ASP A 101 -23.19 -13.02 -7.36
N GLU A 102 -22.13 -13.74 -7.72
CA GLU A 102 -22.19 -15.00 -8.45
C GLU A 102 -22.55 -16.20 -7.56
N ARG A 103 -22.70 -15.98 -6.23
CA ARG A 103 -22.97 -17.01 -5.22
C ARG A 103 -21.88 -18.07 -5.09
N MET A 104 -20.67 -17.78 -5.51
CA MET A 104 -19.51 -18.62 -5.32
C MET A 104 -18.98 -18.52 -3.89
N LEU A 105 -19.17 -17.37 -3.23
CA LEU A 105 -18.78 -17.09 -1.86
C LEU A 105 -19.97 -16.50 -1.09
N ASP A 106 -20.20 -17.02 0.12
CA ASP A 106 -21.14 -16.45 1.10
C ASP A 106 -20.30 -15.70 2.17
N LEU A 107 -20.62 -14.43 2.39
CA LEU A 107 -19.87 -13.57 3.33
C LEU A 107 -19.94 -14.08 4.77
N ASP A 108 -20.97 -14.83 5.14
CA ASP A 108 -21.25 -15.23 6.52
C ASP A 108 -20.98 -16.72 6.80
N LYS A 109 -20.69 -17.50 5.75
CA LYS A 109 -20.24 -18.88 5.92
C LYS A 109 -18.80 -18.90 6.42
N PRO A 110 -18.47 -19.70 7.44
CA PRO A 110 -17.08 -19.89 7.89
C PRO A 110 -16.15 -20.31 6.75
N VAL A 111 -15.02 -19.62 6.63
CA VAL A 111 -14.08 -19.82 5.52
C VAL A 111 -13.43 -21.20 5.53
N ASP A 112 -13.23 -21.79 6.71
CA ASP A 112 -12.72 -23.15 6.88
C ASP A 112 -13.60 -24.21 6.16
N GLN A 113 -14.90 -23.94 6.01
CA GLN A 113 -15.83 -24.84 5.31
C GLN A 113 -15.73 -24.79 3.77
N TYR A 114 -14.91 -23.91 3.22
CA TYR A 114 -14.59 -23.88 1.78
C TYR A 114 -13.33 -24.67 1.45
N LEU A 115 -12.52 -24.96 2.46
CA LEU A 115 -11.22 -25.63 2.30
C LEU A 115 -11.40 -27.15 2.30
N PRO A 116 -10.64 -27.90 1.49
CA PRO A 116 -10.69 -29.35 1.43
C PRO A 116 -10.14 -30.06 2.68
N LYS A 117 -9.42 -29.33 3.54
CA LYS A 117 -8.88 -29.79 4.82
C LYS A 117 -8.88 -28.63 5.83
N PRO A 118 -8.88 -28.93 7.15
CA PRO A 118 -8.82 -27.93 8.21
C PRO A 118 -7.69 -26.93 8.02
N LEU A 119 -7.94 -25.65 8.30
CA LEU A 119 -6.98 -24.56 8.11
C LEU A 119 -5.59 -24.85 8.73
N PRO A 120 -5.46 -25.40 9.95
CA PRO A 120 -4.13 -25.70 10.55
C PRO A 120 -3.30 -26.77 9.81
N GLU A 121 -3.90 -27.50 8.89
CA GLU A 121 -3.16 -28.48 8.06
C GLU A 121 -2.43 -27.82 6.87
N TYR A 122 -2.66 -26.53 6.63
CA TYR A 122 -1.86 -25.74 5.70
C TYR A 122 -0.61 -25.22 6.43
N PRO A 123 0.60 -25.37 5.84
CA PRO A 123 1.84 -24.94 6.50
C PRO A 123 1.84 -23.52 7.02
N ALA A 124 1.24 -22.58 6.24
CA ALA A 124 1.13 -21.18 6.62
C ALA A 124 0.21 -20.92 7.83
N TYR A 125 -0.65 -21.88 8.21
CA TYR A 125 -1.63 -21.74 9.29
C TYR A 125 -1.45 -22.76 10.42
N LYS A 126 -0.32 -23.46 10.47
CA LYS A 126 0.00 -24.49 11.49
C LYS A 126 -0.11 -23.97 12.94
N ASP A 127 0.12 -22.67 13.13
CA ASP A 127 0.06 -22.04 14.45
C ASP A 127 -1.35 -22.09 15.07
N LEU A 128 -2.38 -22.29 14.24
CA LEU A 128 -3.77 -22.37 14.66
C LEU A 128 -4.21 -23.79 15.12
N ALA A 129 -3.31 -24.76 15.20
CA ALA A 129 -3.66 -26.16 15.51
C ALA A 129 -4.44 -26.33 16.83
N ASN A 130 -4.20 -25.46 17.83
CA ASN A 130 -4.88 -25.48 19.12
C ASN A 130 -5.88 -24.32 19.30
N GLU A 131 -6.22 -23.61 18.20
CA GLU A 131 -7.03 -22.38 18.23
C GLU A 131 -8.36 -22.58 17.50
N VAL A 132 -9.37 -23.07 18.18
CA VAL A 132 -10.68 -23.41 17.57
C VAL A 132 -11.46 -22.20 17.03
N ARG A 133 -11.10 -20.96 17.41
CA ARG A 133 -11.81 -19.75 16.96
C ARG A 133 -11.67 -19.50 15.46
N TYR A 134 -10.66 -20.06 14.79
CA TYR A 134 -10.53 -19.93 13.33
C TYR A 134 -11.75 -20.48 12.58
N GLN A 135 -12.44 -21.50 13.13
CA GLN A 135 -13.63 -22.11 12.53
C GLN A 135 -14.84 -21.17 12.46
N ARG A 136 -14.74 -19.99 13.10
CA ARG A 136 -15.80 -18.96 13.06
C ARG A 136 -15.48 -17.80 12.16
N ILE A 137 -14.28 -17.75 11.59
CA ILE A 137 -13.86 -16.66 10.71
C ILE A 137 -14.62 -16.76 9.40
N THR A 138 -15.19 -15.63 8.97
CA THR A 138 -15.98 -15.52 7.73
C THR A 138 -15.31 -14.53 6.77
N ALA A 139 -15.68 -14.57 5.49
CA ALA A 139 -15.19 -13.61 4.50
C ALA A 139 -15.54 -12.16 4.90
N ARG A 140 -16.72 -11.93 5.51
CA ARG A 140 -17.09 -10.63 6.08
C ARG A 140 -16.07 -10.15 7.11
N MET A 141 -15.67 -11.01 8.04
CA MET A 141 -14.70 -10.66 9.08
C MET A 141 -13.31 -10.37 8.51
N LEU A 142 -12.91 -11.07 7.46
CA LEU A 142 -11.62 -10.84 6.77
C LEU A 142 -11.63 -9.50 6.03
N LEU A 143 -12.68 -9.22 5.25
CA LEU A 143 -12.84 -7.97 4.51
C LEU A 143 -13.05 -6.74 5.40
N SER A 144 -13.58 -6.92 6.62
CA SER A 144 -13.78 -5.83 7.59
C SER A 144 -12.69 -5.74 8.65
N HIS A 145 -11.62 -6.52 8.52
CA HIS A 145 -10.49 -6.55 9.46
C HIS A 145 -10.92 -6.84 10.91
N THR A 146 -11.82 -7.81 11.08
CA THR A 146 -12.34 -8.21 12.40
C THR A 146 -12.03 -9.67 12.76
N SER A 147 -11.11 -10.32 12.04
CA SER A 147 -10.75 -11.72 12.26
C SER A 147 -10.05 -11.98 13.60
N GLY A 148 -9.36 -10.98 14.14
CA GLY A 148 -8.49 -11.13 15.31
C GLY A 148 -7.04 -11.44 14.95
N PHE A 149 -6.72 -11.60 13.68
CA PHE A 149 -5.34 -11.76 13.22
C PHE A 149 -4.56 -10.45 13.34
N PRO A 150 -3.22 -10.50 13.54
CA PRO A 150 -2.35 -9.34 13.44
C PRO A 150 -2.32 -8.79 12.00
N ASN A 151 -1.74 -7.62 11.79
CA ASN A 151 -1.43 -7.18 10.43
C ASN A 151 -0.49 -8.19 9.76
N TRP A 152 0.63 -8.44 10.41
CA TRP A 152 1.59 -9.48 10.01
C TRP A 152 2.06 -10.24 11.23
N ARG A 153 2.21 -11.57 11.13
CA ARG A 153 2.65 -12.43 12.25
C ARG A 153 4.05 -12.11 12.76
N TRP A 154 4.93 -11.62 11.90
CA TRP A 154 6.31 -11.25 12.32
C TRP A 154 6.37 -10.00 13.21
N ILE A 155 5.27 -9.23 13.33
CA ILE A 155 5.15 -8.12 14.28
C ILE A 155 4.93 -8.63 15.72
N ASN A 156 4.37 -9.83 15.88
CA ASN A 156 4.17 -10.45 17.18
C ASN A 156 5.52 -10.87 17.79
N GLU A 157 5.65 -10.78 19.11
CA GLU A 157 6.87 -11.19 19.82
C GLU A 157 7.24 -12.67 19.55
N ASP A 158 6.24 -13.55 19.48
CA ASP A 158 6.40 -14.99 19.20
C ASP A 158 6.45 -15.31 17.70
N ARG A 159 6.29 -14.30 16.83
CA ARG A 159 6.22 -14.41 15.36
C ARG A 159 5.18 -15.42 14.85
N LYS A 160 4.15 -15.70 15.64
CA LYS A 160 3.08 -16.65 15.29
C LYS A 160 1.82 -15.94 14.84
N LEU A 161 1.04 -16.66 14.04
CA LEU A 161 -0.30 -16.26 13.69
C LEU A 161 -1.24 -16.56 14.87
N ASN A 162 -1.58 -15.54 15.65
CA ASN A 162 -2.47 -15.65 16.79
C ASN A 162 -3.84 -15.00 16.47
N ILE A 163 -4.91 -15.53 17.08
CA ILE A 163 -6.21 -14.83 17.12
C ILE A 163 -6.26 -14.03 18.42
N ASN A 164 -6.02 -12.72 18.35
CA ASN A 164 -5.76 -11.86 19.51
C ASN A 164 -7.04 -11.41 20.24
N PHE A 165 -8.21 -11.53 19.61
CA PHE A 165 -9.51 -11.24 20.21
C PHE A 165 -10.62 -12.11 19.57
N LYS A 166 -11.83 -12.06 20.11
CA LYS A 166 -12.98 -12.79 19.55
C LYS A 166 -13.28 -12.30 18.12
N PRO A 167 -13.22 -13.17 17.10
CA PRO A 167 -13.56 -12.79 15.74
C PRO A 167 -14.91 -12.05 15.66
N GLY A 168 -14.95 -10.95 14.92
CA GLY A 168 -16.10 -10.08 14.73
C GLY A 168 -16.30 -9.02 15.83
N SER A 169 -15.46 -8.96 16.89
CA SER A 169 -15.74 -8.09 18.04
C SER A 169 -15.11 -6.70 17.97
N LYS A 170 -14.02 -6.53 17.24
CA LYS A 170 -13.38 -5.22 17.05
C LYS A 170 -12.59 -5.17 15.74
N TYR A 171 -12.30 -3.96 15.30
CA TYR A 171 -11.41 -3.68 14.18
C TYR A 171 -9.94 -3.85 14.59
N ALA A 172 -9.17 -4.51 13.74
CA ALA A 172 -7.72 -4.52 13.74
C ALA A 172 -7.24 -4.86 12.32
N TYR A 173 -6.63 -3.89 11.66
CA TYR A 173 -6.15 -4.05 10.28
C TYR A 173 -5.26 -5.28 10.14
N SER A 174 -5.49 -6.11 9.10
CA SER A 174 -4.85 -7.40 8.97
C SER A 174 -4.55 -7.77 7.51
N GLY A 175 -3.28 -7.82 7.14
CA GLY A 175 -2.81 -8.44 5.90
C GLY A 175 -3.02 -9.95 5.94
N GLU A 176 -2.65 -10.61 7.05
CA GLU A 176 -2.86 -12.06 7.25
C GLU A 176 -4.31 -12.50 7.00
N GLY A 177 -5.26 -11.64 7.36
CA GLY A 177 -6.67 -11.94 7.09
C GLY A 177 -7.01 -11.89 5.61
N ILE A 178 -6.44 -10.96 4.87
CA ILE A 178 -6.63 -10.87 3.41
C ILE A 178 -5.97 -12.05 2.69
N ASP A 179 -4.79 -12.49 3.15
CA ASP A 179 -4.09 -13.64 2.58
C ASP A 179 -4.87 -14.96 2.84
N LEU A 180 -5.50 -15.08 4.01
CA LEU A 180 -6.43 -16.20 4.22
C LEU A 180 -7.60 -16.16 3.25
N LEU A 181 -8.17 -14.99 2.98
CA LEU A 181 -9.27 -14.87 2.03
C LEU A 181 -8.81 -15.17 0.60
N GLN A 182 -7.57 -14.82 0.24
CA GLN A 182 -6.97 -15.24 -1.04
C GLN A 182 -6.94 -16.76 -1.17
N LEU A 183 -6.42 -17.48 -0.17
CA LEU A 183 -6.41 -18.95 -0.17
C LEU A 183 -7.81 -19.53 -0.39
N VAL A 184 -8.81 -18.98 0.28
CA VAL A 184 -10.21 -19.42 0.15
C VAL A 184 -10.72 -19.18 -1.27
N VAL A 185 -10.51 -17.99 -1.81
CA VAL A 185 -10.97 -17.62 -3.15
C VAL A 185 -10.31 -18.45 -4.24
N GLU A 186 -9.00 -18.67 -4.15
CA GLU A 186 -8.26 -19.53 -5.08
C GLU A 186 -8.74 -20.98 -5.00
N THR A 187 -9.06 -21.46 -3.79
CA THR A 187 -9.60 -22.80 -3.58
C THR A 187 -10.99 -22.95 -4.20
N VAL A 188 -11.90 -22.02 -3.95
CA VAL A 188 -13.28 -22.06 -4.44
C VAL A 188 -13.34 -21.95 -5.96
N THR A 189 -12.51 -21.12 -6.54
CA THR A 189 -12.51 -20.87 -7.99
C THR A 189 -11.61 -21.80 -8.77
N ASN A 190 -10.67 -22.47 -8.10
CA ASN A 190 -9.58 -23.24 -8.70
C ASN A 190 -8.77 -22.41 -9.73
N LYS A 191 -8.54 -21.13 -9.43
CA LYS A 191 -7.79 -20.19 -10.27
C LYS A 191 -6.83 -19.38 -9.40
N PRO A 192 -5.61 -19.08 -9.90
CA PRO A 192 -4.67 -18.22 -9.19
C PRO A 192 -5.18 -16.78 -9.13
N LEU A 193 -4.79 -16.03 -8.09
CA LEU A 193 -5.21 -14.66 -7.84
C LEU A 193 -4.97 -13.74 -9.05
N GLN A 194 -3.83 -13.86 -9.72
CA GLN A 194 -3.51 -13.05 -10.90
C GLN A 194 -4.59 -13.18 -11.99
N ASP A 195 -5.06 -14.40 -12.27
CA ASP A 195 -6.08 -14.66 -13.29
C ASP A 195 -7.45 -14.16 -12.87
N LEU A 196 -7.77 -14.29 -11.58
CA LEU A 196 -9.01 -13.74 -11.01
C LEU A 196 -9.04 -12.21 -11.11
N MET A 197 -7.97 -11.55 -10.67
CA MET A 197 -7.88 -10.09 -10.72
C MET A 197 -7.91 -9.58 -12.17
N ARG A 198 -7.25 -10.27 -13.09
CA ARG A 198 -7.34 -9.95 -14.52
C ARG A 198 -8.78 -10.05 -15.02
N THR A 199 -9.47 -11.15 -14.72
CA THR A 199 -10.82 -11.45 -15.23
C THR A 199 -11.89 -10.53 -14.64
N TYR A 200 -11.81 -10.24 -13.34
CA TYR A 200 -12.88 -9.54 -12.62
C TYR A 200 -12.61 -8.03 -12.43
N VAL A 201 -11.34 -7.60 -12.51
CA VAL A 201 -10.97 -6.21 -12.24
C VAL A 201 -10.22 -5.57 -13.41
N PHE A 202 -9.09 -6.13 -13.80
CA PHE A 202 -8.20 -5.41 -14.72
C PHE A 202 -8.80 -5.28 -16.13
N GLU A 203 -9.21 -6.37 -16.74
CA GLU A 203 -9.82 -6.33 -18.09
C GLU A 203 -11.17 -5.58 -18.12
N PRO A 204 -12.14 -5.86 -17.19
CA PRO A 204 -13.43 -5.18 -17.24
C PRO A 204 -13.36 -3.66 -17.05
N PHE A 205 -12.39 -3.16 -16.27
CA PHE A 205 -12.25 -1.74 -16.01
C PHE A 205 -11.16 -1.07 -16.87
N GLY A 206 -10.61 -1.80 -17.85
CA GLY A 206 -9.60 -1.27 -18.77
C GLY A 206 -8.27 -0.93 -18.12
N MET A 207 -7.90 -1.65 -17.05
CA MET A 207 -6.63 -1.50 -16.33
C MET A 207 -5.52 -2.27 -17.03
N THR A 208 -5.18 -1.85 -18.23
CA THR A 208 -4.30 -2.61 -19.13
C THR A 208 -2.84 -2.66 -18.71
N ARG A 209 -2.44 -1.85 -17.74
CA ARG A 209 -1.08 -1.76 -17.20
C ARG A 209 -1.00 -2.17 -15.72
N SER A 210 -1.99 -2.94 -15.25
CA SER A 210 -2.04 -3.46 -13.89
C SER A 210 -1.82 -4.96 -13.85
N SER A 211 -1.22 -5.46 -12.77
CA SER A 211 -0.95 -6.87 -12.52
C SER A 211 -0.72 -7.11 -11.02
N MET A 212 -0.99 -8.33 -10.53
CA MET A 212 -0.63 -8.74 -9.17
C MET A 212 0.81 -9.27 -9.09
N VAL A 213 1.48 -9.44 -10.22
CA VAL A 213 2.87 -9.89 -10.31
C VAL A 213 3.65 -8.97 -11.22
N TRP A 214 4.97 -8.93 -11.05
CA TRP A 214 5.82 -8.20 -11.97
C TRP A 214 5.80 -8.83 -13.37
N GLU A 215 5.62 -8.01 -14.38
CA GLU A 215 5.62 -8.44 -15.79
C GLU A 215 6.72 -7.73 -16.57
N SER A 216 7.35 -8.42 -17.53
CA SER A 216 8.44 -7.86 -18.35
C SER A 216 8.05 -6.60 -19.12
N ARG A 217 6.77 -6.42 -19.44
CA ARG A 217 6.24 -5.19 -20.10
C ARG A 217 6.37 -3.94 -19.21
N PHE A 218 6.61 -4.08 -17.92
CA PHE A 218 6.79 -2.95 -16.99
C PHE A 218 8.20 -2.36 -17.04
N GLU A 219 9.18 -3.09 -17.55
CA GLU A 219 10.59 -2.67 -17.59
C GLU A 219 10.82 -1.36 -18.34
N SER A 220 9.95 -0.98 -19.29
CA SER A 220 10.08 0.28 -20.02
C SER A 220 9.58 1.51 -19.24
N ASP A 221 8.65 1.34 -18.31
CA ASP A 221 7.87 2.44 -17.73
C ASP A 221 7.70 2.37 -16.22
N TYR A 222 8.44 1.54 -15.51
CA TYR A 222 8.36 1.48 -14.06
C TYR A 222 8.87 2.77 -13.41
N ALA A 223 8.37 3.06 -12.22
CA ALA A 223 8.93 4.06 -11.34
C ALA A 223 9.79 3.39 -10.24
N ASN A 224 10.87 4.06 -9.83
CA ASN A 224 11.58 3.71 -8.62
C ASN A 224 10.81 4.25 -7.40
N GLY A 225 10.80 3.50 -6.31
CA GLY A 225 10.45 4.03 -5.00
C GLY A 225 11.61 4.83 -4.42
N TYR A 226 11.30 5.81 -3.58
CA TYR A 226 12.30 6.65 -2.91
C TYR A 226 12.00 6.72 -1.42
N ASP A 227 13.03 6.51 -0.61
CA ASP A 227 12.92 6.62 0.83
C ASP A 227 12.73 8.09 1.30
N GLU A 228 12.69 8.32 2.60
CA GLU A 228 12.48 9.64 3.19
C GLU A 228 13.64 10.62 2.95
N TRP A 229 14.84 10.14 2.62
CA TRP A 229 16.01 10.96 2.24
C TRP A 229 16.12 11.16 0.73
N GLY A 230 15.25 10.53 -0.07
CA GLY A 230 15.28 10.60 -1.53
C GLY A 230 16.26 9.62 -2.18
N ARG A 231 16.72 8.58 -1.46
CA ARG A 231 17.51 7.50 -2.05
C ARG A 231 16.61 6.55 -2.83
N SER A 232 17.09 6.09 -3.96
CA SER A 232 16.35 5.15 -4.80
C SER A 232 16.34 3.74 -4.19
N LEU A 233 15.15 3.18 -4.06
CA LEU A 233 14.92 1.78 -3.67
C LEU A 233 14.70 0.87 -4.89
N GLY A 234 14.72 1.46 -6.09
CA GLY A 234 14.35 0.75 -7.31
C GLY A 234 12.85 0.46 -7.41
N PRO A 235 12.44 -0.35 -8.39
CA PRO A 235 11.08 -0.86 -8.51
C PRO A 235 10.87 -2.08 -7.62
N GLU A 236 9.69 -2.21 -7.06
CA GLU A 236 9.30 -3.39 -6.28
C GLU A 236 8.82 -4.51 -7.22
N ARG A 237 9.71 -5.48 -7.52
CA ARG A 237 9.43 -6.58 -8.43
C ARG A 237 8.87 -7.80 -7.70
N ARG A 238 7.57 -7.83 -7.45
CA ARG A 238 6.89 -8.95 -6.79
C ARG A 238 6.70 -10.13 -7.75
N PRO A 239 7.32 -11.29 -7.49
CA PRO A 239 7.18 -12.46 -8.36
C PRO A 239 5.88 -13.23 -8.11
N HIS A 240 5.27 -13.10 -6.96
CA HIS A 240 4.06 -13.80 -6.54
C HIS A 240 2.90 -12.84 -6.29
N ALA A 241 1.69 -13.30 -6.62
CA ALA A 241 0.48 -12.55 -6.37
C ALA A 241 0.08 -12.65 -4.90
N ASP A 242 -0.08 -11.50 -4.26
CA ASP A 242 -0.49 -11.34 -2.88
C ASP A 242 -1.63 -10.29 -2.81
N ALA A 243 -2.80 -10.73 -2.36
CA ALA A 243 -3.98 -9.87 -2.27
C ALA A 243 -3.79 -8.71 -1.29
N ALA A 244 -2.89 -8.85 -0.32
CA ALA A 244 -2.64 -7.82 0.67
C ALA A 244 -1.76 -6.68 0.16
N GLY A 245 -0.94 -6.87 -0.91
CA GLY A 245 -0.03 -5.79 -1.25
C GLY A 245 0.68 -5.80 -2.58
N SER A 246 0.60 -6.86 -3.40
CA SER A 246 1.52 -7.01 -4.52
C SER A 246 1.14 -6.29 -5.83
N MET A 247 -0.03 -5.65 -5.89
CA MET A 247 -0.50 -5.04 -7.14
C MET A 247 0.44 -3.95 -7.64
N GLN A 248 0.81 -4.05 -8.91
CA GLN A 248 1.45 -3.01 -9.70
C GLN A 248 0.37 -2.33 -10.54
N THR A 249 0.36 -1.01 -10.60
CA THR A 249 -0.65 -0.26 -11.35
C THR A 249 -0.12 1.10 -11.80
N THR A 250 -0.94 1.86 -12.52
CA THR A 250 -0.64 3.24 -12.93
C THR A 250 -1.71 4.19 -12.42
N LEU A 251 -1.41 5.49 -12.38
CA LEU A 251 -2.41 6.52 -12.06
C LEU A 251 -3.64 6.38 -12.97
N GLY A 252 -3.41 6.17 -14.27
CA GLY A 252 -4.49 6.05 -15.24
C GLY A 252 -5.39 4.85 -15.00
N ASP A 253 -4.81 3.69 -14.71
CA ASP A 253 -5.55 2.46 -14.45
C ASP A 253 -6.30 2.51 -13.14
N PHE A 254 -5.64 2.93 -12.06
CA PHE A 254 -6.30 2.99 -10.76
C PHE A 254 -7.40 4.06 -10.70
N ALA A 255 -7.25 5.16 -11.45
CA ALA A 255 -8.34 6.13 -11.62
C ALA A 255 -9.57 5.51 -12.30
N ARG A 256 -9.40 4.60 -13.28
CA ARG A 256 -10.53 3.84 -13.88
C ARG A 256 -11.19 2.93 -12.86
N PHE A 257 -10.38 2.24 -12.04
CA PHE A 257 -10.91 1.41 -10.96
C PHE A 257 -11.75 2.25 -9.97
N ILE A 258 -11.25 3.39 -9.51
CA ILE A 258 -12.01 4.27 -8.60
C ILE A 258 -13.31 4.77 -9.25
N GLN A 259 -13.28 5.10 -10.55
CA GLN A 259 -14.52 5.44 -11.28
C GLN A 259 -15.54 4.27 -11.27
N ALA A 260 -15.07 3.06 -11.56
CA ALA A 260 -15.91 1.86 -11.54
C ALA A 260 -16.52 1.61 -10.15
N VAL A 261 -15.70 1.77 -9.08
CA VAL A 261 -16.19 1.65 -7.69
C VAL A 261 -17.24 2.72 -7.40
N MET A 262 -17.03 3.98 -7.72
CA MET A 262 -18.02 5.04 -7.51
C MET A 262 -19.32 4.83 -8.28
N GLN A 263 -19.27 4.12 -9.40
CA GLN A 263 -20.46 3.77 -10.21
C GLN A 263 -21.14 2.49 -9.73
N GLY A 264 -20.47 1.66 -8.93
CA GLY A 264 -20.92 0.32 -8.56
C GLY A 264 -20.91 -0.65 -9.74
N GLU A 265 -20.00 -0.45 -10.71
CA GLU A 265 -19.94 -1.27 -11.93
C GLU A 265 -19.68 -2.74 -11.59
N LYS A 266 -20.33 -3.65 -12.32
CA LYS A 266 -20.23 -5.12 -12.14
C LYS A 266 -20.72 -5.66 -10.80
N LEU A 267 -21.30 -4.83 -9.92
CA LEU A 267 -21.93 -5.27 -8.68
C LEU A 267 -23.45 -5.04 -8.76
N ARG A 268 -24.22 -5.93 -8.15
CA ARG A 268 -25.62 -5.66 -7.87
C ARG A 268 -25.72 -4.50 -6.88
N LYS A 269 -26.75 -3.68 -7.00
CA LYS A 269 -26.98 -2.53 -6.13
C LYS A 269 -26.88 -2.89 -4.64
N GLN A 270 -27.51 -3.99 -4.23
CA GLN A 270 -27.49 -4.45 -2.84
C GLN A 270 -26.08 -4.82 -2.36
N THR A 271 -25.29 -5.46 -3.20
CA THR A 271 -23.92 -5.86 -2.90
C THR A 271 -22.99 -4.65 -2.82
N TYR A 272 -23.17 -3.68 -3.70
CA TYR A 272 -22.47 -2.40 -3.64
C TYR A 272 -22.79 -1.62 -2.36
N GLU A 273 -24.08 -1.47 -2.02
CA GLU A 273 -24.53 -0.82 -0.79
C GLU A 273 -24.00 -1.54 0.45
N LEU A 274 -23.99 -2.88 0.45
CA LEU A 274 -23.43 -3.68 1.53
C LEU A 274 -21.92 -3.47 1.68
N MET A 275 -21.18 -3.43 0.57
CA MET A 275 -19.72 -3.21 0.58
C MET A 275 -19.35 -1.89 1.28
N LEU A 276 -20.10 -0.84 1.00
CA LEU A 276 -19.88 0.50 1.59
C LEU A 276 -20.77 0.77 2.82
N SER A 277 -21.31 -0.27 3.46
CA SER A 277 -22.00 -0.15 4.75
C SER A 277 -21.05 -0.46 5.91
N PRO A 278 -21.23 0.19 7.09
CA PRO A 278 -20.42 -0.11 8.26
C PRO A 278 -20.60 -1.57 8.71
N GLN A 279 -19.52 -2.31 8.76
CA GLN A 279 -19.49 -3.66 9.33
C GLN A 279 -19.02 -3.61 10.78
N ILE A 280 -18.15 -2.67 11.10
CA ILE A 280 -17.61 -2.45 12.45
C ILE A 280 -17.31 -0.97 12.66
N GLN A 281 -17.63 -0.45 13.83
CA GLN A 281 -17.18 0.87 14.26
C GLN A 281 -15.72 0.78 14.71
N ILE A 282 -14.90 1.75 14.33
CA ILE A 282 -13.50 1.85 14.73
C ILE A 282 -13.44 2.70 16.00
N LEU A 283 -12.93 2.11 17.08
CA LEU A 283 -12.77 2.75 18.37
C LEU A 283 -11.30 2.86 18.79
N SER A 284 -10.37 2.29 18.02
CA SER A 284 -8.93 2.40 18.30
C SER A 284 -8.49 3.87 18.22
N LYS A 285 -7.54 4.25 19.07
CA LYS A 285 -6.97 5.59 19.10
C LYS A 285 -6.17 5.91 17.85
N HIS A 286 -5.48 4.91 17.33
CA HIS A 286 -4.74 4.94 16.07
C HIS A 286 -5.02 3.68 15.26
N GLU A 287 -4.71 3.69 13.98
CA GLU A 287 -4.79 2.50 13.14
C GLU A 287 -3.65 1.53 13.47
N PHE A 288 -2.47 2.06 13.69
CA PHE A 288 -1.27 1.28 14.02
C PHE A 288 -0.68 1.71 15.39
N PRO A 289 -0.16 0.76 16.19
CA PRO A 289 -0.16 -0.69 16.00
C PRO A 289 -1.58 -1.28 16.06
N THR A 290 -1.91 -2.19 15.15
CA THR A 290 -3.29 -2.67 14.93
C THR A 290 -3.92 -3.39 16.12
N LEU A 291 -3.10 -3.95 17.02
CA LEU A 291 -3.53 -4.67 18.22
C LEU A 291 -3.48 -3.82 19.49
N ALA A 292 -3.18 -2.53 19.39
CA ALA A 292 -3.21 -1.62 20.54
C ALA A 292 -4.58 -1.64 21.23
N SER A 293 -4.56 -1.56 22.56
CA SER A 293 -5.77 -1.61 23.36
C SER A 293 -6.40 -0.22 23.59
N GLU A 294 -5.66 0.85 23.27
CA GLU A 294 -6.12 2.22 23.48
C GLU A 294 -7.30 2.56 22.56
N THR A 295 -8.30 3.18 23.15
CA THR A 295 -9.51 3.62 22.43
C THR A 295 -9.69 5.13 22.56
N THR A 296 -10.45 5.72 21.61
CA THR A 296 -10.78 7.15 21.61
C THR A 296 -12.24 7.36 21.21
N GLU A 297 -12.80 8.48 21.61
CA GLU A 297 -14.09 8.98 21.14
C GLU A 297 -13.96 10.12 20.12
N GLU A 298 -12.75 10.57 19.80
CA GLU A 298 -12.48 11.71 18.90
C GLU A 298 -13.11 11.52 17.52
N ASN A 299 -13.06 10.30 16.99
CA ASN A 299 -13.60 9.96 15.67
C ASN A 299 -15.11 9.62 15.68
N LYS A 300 -15.78 9.77 16.83
CA LYS A 300 -17.20 9.45 16.98
C LYS A 300 -18.10 10.39 16.15
N SER A 301 -17.71 11.67 16.05
CA SER A 301 -18.44 12.67 15.28
C SER A 301 -18.50 12.34 13.78
N ILE A 302 -17.46 11.73 13.25
CA ILE A 302 -17.38 11.28 11.86
C ILE A 302 -17.81 9.82 11.68
N ARG A 303 -18.24 9.14 12.75
CA ARG A 303 -18.67 7.72 12.74
C ARG A 303 -17.66 6.82 12.03
N LEU A 304 -16.37 6.99 12.33
CA LEU A 304 -15.30 6.22 11.70
C LEU A 304 -15.59 4.72 11.84
N SER A 305 -15.61 4.01 10.71
CA SER A 305 -16.03 2.63 10.59
C SER A 305 -15.26 1.93 9.49
N TYR A 306 -15.37 0.61 9.40
CA TYR A 306 -14.85 -0.14 8.26
C TYR A 306 -16.00 -0.90 7.58
N GLY A 307 -16.02 -0.87 6.25
CA GLY A 307 -16.92 -1.64 5.39
C GLY A 307 -16.27 -2.95 4.94
N LEU A 308 -16.57 -3.41 3.74
CA LEU A 308 -15.93 -4.58 3.15
C LEU A 308 -14.81 -4.13 2.21
N GLY A 309 -13.61 -4.00 2.77
CA GLY A 309 -12.39 -3.55 2.10
C GLY A 309 -12.12 -2.04 2.19
N TRP A 310 -13.06 -1.22 2.63
CA TRP A 310 -12.96 0.24 2.66
C TRP A 310 -13.13 0.82 4.05
N GLY A 311 -12.30 1.81 4.41
CA GLY A 311 -12.57 2.70 5.53
C GLY A 311 -13.74 3.64 5.20
N LEU A 312 -14.56 3.97 6.18
CA LEU A 312 -15.78 4.77 6.03
C LEU A 312 -15.84 5.86 7.10
N TYR A 313 -16.25 7.07 6.70
CA TYR A 313 -16.60 8.13 7.64
C TYR A 313 -17.70 9.04 7.09
N TRP A 314 -18.30 9.87 7.93
CA TRP A 314 -19.39 10.79 7.57
C TRP A 314 -18.99 12.24 7.80
N THR A 315 -19.45 13.08 6.93
CA THR A 315 -19.24 14.54 6.95
C THR A 315 -20.54 15.26 6.62
N PRO A 316 -20.59 16.59 6.77
CA PRO A 316 -21.70 17.38 6.23
C PRO A 316 -21.92 17.23 4.72
N PHE A 317 -20.89 16.77 3.99
CA PHE A 317 -20.95 16.51 2.54
C PHE A 317 -21.45 15.10 2.18
N GLY A 318 -21.71 14.26 3.18
CA GLY A 318 -22.16 12.88 3.04
C GLY A 318 -21.15 11.85 3.51
N LYS A 319 -21.45 10.59 3.21
CA LYS A 319 -20.58 9.45 3.51
C LYS A 319 -19.39 9.42 2.55
N ALA A 320 -18.21 9.23 3.11
CA ALA A 320 -16.97 9.01 2.38
C ALA A 320 -16.47 7.58 2.59
N PHE A 321 -15.78 7.04 1.58
CA PHE A 321 -14.98 5.83 1.67
C PHE A 321 -13.54 6.14 1.27
N PHE A 322 -12.59 5.50 1.94
CA PHE A 322 -11.17 5.80 1.76
C PHE A 322 -10.32 4.55 1.85
N LYS A 323 -9.11 4.67 1.32
CA LYS A 323 -8.06 3.66 1.46
C LYS A 323 -6.68 4.30 1.31
N GLU A 324 -5.78 3.83 2.12
CA GLU A 324 -4.35 4.08 2.02
C GLU A 324 -3.65 2.92 1.31
N GLY A 325 -2.46 3.19 0.75
CA GLY A 325 -1.53 2.18 0.25
C GLY A 325 -0.11 2.57 0.66
N HIS A 326 0.46 1.84 1.60
CA HIS A 326 1.73 2.15 2.23
C HIS A 326 2.72 1.01 2.01
N ALA A 327 3.84 1.31 1.35
CA ALA A 327 5.03 0.48 1.27
C ALA A 327 6.27 1.40 1.32
N GLU A 328 7.42 0.85 1.58
CA GLU A 328 8.65 1.64 1.56
C GLU A 328 8.90 2.23 0.17
N GLY A 329 9.12 3.53 0.11
CA GLY A 329 9.22 4.27 -1.16
C GLY A 329 7.88 4.58 -1.84
N TRP A 330 6.74 4.17 -1.27
CA TRP A 330 5.43 4.32 -1.90
C TRP A 330 4.37 4.76 -0.89
N ARG A 331 3.63 5.81 -1.24
CA ARG A 331 2.50 6.31 -0.47
C ARG A 331 1.35 6.64 -1.40
N ASN A 332 0.24 5.95 -1.22
CA ASN A 332 -0.96 6.13 -2.04
C ASN A 332 -2.15 6.43 -1.13
N TYR A 333 -3.05 7.28 -1.58
CA TYR A 333 -4.25 7.62 -0.85
C TYR A 333 -5.42 7.94 -1.77
N THR A 334 -6.61 7.50 -1.40
CA THR A 334 -7.85 7.87 -2.09
C THR A 334 -8.98 8.07 -1.10
N VAL A 335 -9.78 9.10 -1.34
CA VAL A 335 -11.06 9.31 -0.66
C VAL A 335 -12.11 9.74 -1.65
N CYS A 336 -13.31 9.14 -1.54
CA CYS A 336 -14.44 9.40 -2.41
C CYS A 336 -15.71 9.60 -1.59
N PHE A 337 -16.53 10.58 -1.98
CA PHE A 337 -17.82 10.89 -1.38
C PHE A 337 -18.93 10.25 -2.22
N GLU A 338 -19.67 9.31 -1.63
CA GLU A 338 -20.63 8.48 -2.33
C GLU A 338 -21.76 9.27 -3.00
N ASN A 339 -22.39 10.21 -2.26
CA ASN A 339 -23.55 10.95 -2.73
C ASN A 339 -23.24 11.85 -3.93
N ARG A 340 -22.10 12.53 -3.92
CA ARG A 340 -21.67 13.46 -4.97
C ARG A 340 -20.80 12.80 -6.02
N LYS A 341 -20.31 11.59 -5.74
CA LYS A 341 -19.30 10.89 -6.56
C LYS A 341 -18.10 11.80 -6.88
N THR A 342 -17.69 12.57 -5.86
CA THR A 342 -16.53 13.46 -5.89
C THR A 342 -15.43 12.82 -5.07
N GLY A 343 -14.18 12.91 -5.51
CA GLY A 343 -13.08 12.28 -4.78
C GLY A 343 -11.72 12.68 -5.33
N ILE A 344 -10.69 12.15 -4.70
CA ILE A 344 -9.29 12.35 -5.05
C ILE A 344 -8.54 11.02 -4.96
N LEU A 345 -7.61 10.83 -5.89
CA LEU A 345 -6.61 9.77 -5.88
C LEU A 345 -5.24 10.41 -5.93
N MET A 346 -4.39 10.05 -5.00
CA MET A 346 -2.99 10.44 -4.89
C MET A 346 -2.12 9.19 -4.90
N MET A 347 -1.13 9.14 -5.78
CA MET A 347 -0.14 8.07 -5.84
C MET A 347 1.25 8.68 -5.87
N THR A 348 2.13 8.26 -4.97
CA THR A 348 3.49 8.80 -4.90
C THR A 348 4.53 7.70 -4.90
N ASN A 349 5.67 7.96 -5.50
CA ASN A 349 6.85 7.12 -5.42
C ASN A 349 7.86 7.67 -4.41
N SER A 350 7.38 8.00 -3.22
CA SER A 350 8.18 8.59 -2.14
C SER A 350 7.63 8.20 -0.77
N SER A 351 8.49 7.82 0.17
CA SER A 351 8.14 7.61 1.58
C SER A 351 7.63 8.90 2.26
N ASN A 352 7.88 10.07 1.68
CA ASN A 352 7.38 11.36 2.16
C ASN A 352 5.95 11.68 1.70
N GLY A 353 5.37 10.84 0.84
CA GLY A 353 4.10 11.13 0.16
C GLY A 353 2.93 11.40 1.10
N GLU A 354 2.88 10.74 2.26
CA GLU A 354 1.79 10.93 3.24
C GLU A 354 1.76 12.33 3.85
N GLY A 355 2.92 12.99 3.93
CA GLY A 355 3.04 14.34 4.49
C GLY A 355 2.24 15.41 3.73
N ILE A 356 1.91 15.18 2.46
CA ILE A 356 1.17 16.14 1.64
C ILE A 356 -0.35 15.89 1.59
N TYR A 357 -0.85 14.77 2.11
CA TYR A 357 -2.26 14.37 1.97
C TYR A 357 -3.22 15.40 2.56
N LYS A 358 -2.97 15.81 3.82
CA LYS A 358 -3.85 16.74 4.53
C LYS A 358 -4.07 18.02 3.73
N GLU A 359 -2.99 18.65 3.31
CA GLU A 359 -3.08 19.92 2.61
C GLU A 359 -3.73 19.78 1.22
N LEU A 360 -3.47 18.68 0.50
CA LEU A 360 -4.13 18.43 -0.78
C LEU A 360 -5.64 18.19 -0.59
N LEU A 361 -6.03 17.42 0.42
CA LEU A 361 -7.45 17.19 0.73
C LEU A 361 -8.17 18.50 1.08
N GLU A 362 -7.57 19.34 1.91
CA GLU A 362 -8.15 20.61 2.34
C GLU A 362 -8.19 21.61 1.18
N THR A 363 -7.10 21.75 0.43
CA THR A 363 -7.04 22.76 -0.64
C THR A 363 -7.82 22.35 -1.89
N VAL A 364 -7.71 21.09 -2.32
CA VAL A 364 -8.30 20.64 -3.59
C VAL A 364 -9.76 20.29 -3.44
N LEU A 365 -10.16 19.63 -2.34
CA LEU A 365 -11.54 19.22 -2.10
C LEU A 365 -12.30 20.04 -1.08
N ASN A 366 -11.63 20.87 -0.29
CA ASN A 366 -12.16 21.49 0.93
C ASN A 366 -12.64 20.43 1.95
N ASN A 367 -11.85 19.36 2.10
CA ASN A 367 -12.15 18.25 2.98
C ASN A 367 -11.23 18.27 4.20
N THR A 368 -11.78 18.66 5.35
CA THR A 368 -11.09 18.75 6.65
C THR A 368 -11.46 17.61 7.59
N PHE A 369 -12.21 16.62 7.11
CA PHE A 369 -12.82 15.56 7.95
C PHE A 369 -12.11 14.21 7.85
N THR A 370 -11.20 14.05 6.91
CA THR A 370 -10.46 12.79 6.75
C THR A 370 -9.66 12.49 8.01
N PRO A 371 -9.71 11.27 8.56
CA PRO A 371 -9.07 10.90 9.82
C PRO A 371 -7.56 10.67 9.69
N ILE A 372 -6.84 11.61 9.06
CA ILE A 372 -5.41 11.54 8.75
C ILE A 372 -4.57 11.24 10.00
N GLU A 373 -4.90 11.86 11.13
CA GLU A 373 -4.16 11.68 12.38
C GLU A 373 -4.41 10.28 12.99
N TRP A 374 -5.60 9.72 12.80
CA TRP A 374 -5.90 8.36 13.22
C TRP A 374 -5.11 7.32 12.39
N GLU A 375 -4.94 7.58 11.09
CA GLU A 375 -4.12 6.74 10.19
C GLU A 375 -2.62 6.85 10.49
N GLY A 376 -2.21 7.80 11.34
CA GLY A 376 -0.81 8.03 11.73
C GLY A 376 -0.03 8.94 10.77
N PHE A 377 -0.71 9.56 9.79
CA PHE A 377 -0.04 10.42 8.83
C PHE A 377 0.21 11.81 9.41
N THR A 378 1.49 12.18 9.47
CA THR A 378 1.91 13.48 9.97
C THR A 378 2.16 14.45 8.83
N PRO A 379 1.49 15.61 8.79
CA PRO A 379 1.77 16.64 7.80
C PRO A 379 3.25 17.04 7.80
N TYR A 380 3.79 17.31 6.60
CA TYR A 380 5.22 17.59 6.40
C TYR A 380 5.72 18.78 7.24
N ASP A 381 4.89 19.77 7.52
CA ASP A 381 5.19 20.95 8.31
C ASP A 381 5.19 20.71 9.83
N LYS A 382 4.74 19.53 10.26
CA LYS A 382 4.74 19.06 11.66
C LYS A 382 5.75 17.96 11.94
N LEU A 383 6.46 17.48 10.92
CA LEU A 383 7.51 16.48 11.11
C LEU A 383 8.70 17.11 11.83
N PRO A 384 9.32 16.39 12.80
CA PRO A 384 10.57 16.84 13.39
C PRO A 384 11.66 16.91 12.32
N PRO A 385 12.70 17.76 12.53
CA PRO A 385 13.88 17.71 11.68
C PRO A 385 14.45 16.29 11.63
N ARG A 386 14.75 15.82 10.42
CA ARG A 386 15.36 14.51 10.25
C ARG A 386 16.77 14.50 10.75
N GLU A 387 17.14 13.45 11.46
CA GLU A 387 18.54 13.21 11.76
C GLU A 387 19.27 12.89 10.45
N PRO A 388 20.52 13.40 10.29
CA PRO A 388 21.35 13.00 9.16
C PRO A 388 21.54 11.48 9.15
N LEU A 389 21.53 10.89 7.96
CA LEU A 389 21.90 9.49 7.79
C LEU A 389 23.27 9.21 8.42
N LYS A 390 23.38 8.10 9.13
CA LYS A 390 24.68 7.60 9.57
C LYS A 390 25.52 7.29 8.32
N GLU A 391 26.67 7.95 8.19
CA GLU A 391 27.59 7.62 7.11
C GLU A 391 28.24 6.25 7.38
N HIS A 392 27.81 5.24 6.63
CA HIS A 392 28.46 3.95 6.61
C HIS A 392 29.64 3.97 5.64
N LYS A 393 30.80 3.52 6.10
CA LYS A 393 32.01 3.44 5.28
C LYS A 393 32.28 2.00 4.90
N VAL A 394 32.37 1.74 3.60
CA VAL A 394 32.79 0.42 3.11
C VAL A 394 34.25 0.18 3.52
N VAL A 395 34.45 -0.88 4.28
CA VAL A 395 35.77 -1.33 4.72
C VAL A 395 36.21 -2.52 3.86
N ALA A 396 37.46 -2.48 3.38
CA ALA A 396 38.02 -3.62 2.69
C ALA A 396 38.30 -4.76 3.71
N ILE A 397 37.65 -5.91 3.50
CA ILE A 397 37.88 -7.12 4.30
C ILE A 397 38.42 -8.26 3.44
N ASP A 398 39.07 -9.25 4.07
CA ASP A 398 39.50 -10.44 3.34
C ASP A 398 38.28 -11.16 2.73
N SER A 399 38.33 -11.32 1.42
CA SER A 399 37.24 -11.96 0.67
C SER A 399 36.89 -13.38 1.17
N LYS A 400 37.83 -14.08 1.82
CA LYS A 400 37.58 -15.37 2.48
C LYS A 400 36.69 -15.26 3.71
N LEU A 401 36.62 -14.08 4.34
CA LEU A 401 35.70 -13.86 5.45
C LEU A 401 34.25 -13.86 4.97
N LEU A 402 33.98 -13.34 3.76
CA LEU A 402 32.63 -13.33 3.18
C LEU A 402 32.04 -14.74 3.06
N ASP A 403 32.88 -15.75 2.71
CA ASP A 403 32.44 -17.11 2.56
C ASP A 403 31.89 -17.75 3.88
N ARG A 404 32.29 -17.20 5.05
CA ARG A 404 31.79 -17.66 6.36
C ARG A 404 30.33 -17.29 6.58
N TYR A 405 29.88 -16.17 6.01
CA TYR A 405 28.54 -15.62 6.20
C TYR A 405 27.53 -16.17 5.20
N VAL A 406 28.01 -16.80 4.12
CA VAL A 406 27.15 -17.46 3.15
C VAL A 406 26.34 -18.56 3.84
N GLY A 407 25.04 -18.57 3.65
CA GLY A 407 24.14 -19.54 4.26
C GLY A 407 22.71 -19.06 4.33
N ARG A 408 21.89 -19.84 5.01
CA ARG A 408 20.48 -19.54 5.23
C ARG A 408 20.23 -19.26 6.70
N TYR A 409 19.44 -18.24 6.98
CA TYR A 409 19.10 -17.77 8.32
C TYR A 409 17.61 -17.61 8.43
N GLY A 410 17.01 -17.90 9.59
CA GLY A 410 15.59 -17.66 9.76
C GLY A 410 14.82 -18.72 10.52
N ASP A 411 13.49 -18.74 10.29
CA ASP A 411 12.53 -19.70 10.85
C ASP A 411 11.60 -20.21 9.73
N PRO A 412 12.00 -21.26 9.01
CA PRO A 412 11.18 -21.80 7.91
C PRO A 412 9.81 -22.30 8.40
N PRO A 413 8.75 -22.18 7.58
CA PRO A 413 8.76 -21.62 6.23
C PRO A 413 8.55 -20.10 6.19
N ASN A 414 8.37 -19.43 7.34
CA ASN A 414 7.88 -18.06 7.42
C ASN A 414 8.94 -17.03 7.02
N LEU A 415 10.19 -17.22 7.41
CA LEU A 415 11.29 -16.31 7.11
C LEU A 415 12.52 -17.12 6.74
N ILE A 416 13.06 -16.90 5.56
CA ILE A 416 14.34 -17.45 5.10
C ILE A 416 15.13 -16.29 4.49
N LEU A 417 16.20 -15.90 5.15
CA LEU A 417 17.17 -14.94 4.68
C LEU A 417 18.34 -15.71 4.07
N THR A 418 18.53 -15.61 2.78
CA THR A 418 19.62 -16.28 2.06
C THR A 418 20.74 -15.30 1.78
N ILE A 419 21.90 -15.53 2.39
CA ILE A 419 23.13 -14.78 2.16
C ILE A 419 23.95 -15.49 1.10
N ARG A 420 24.35 -14.75 0.06
CA ARG A 420 25.26 -15.22 -0.99
C ARG A 420 26.42 -14.24 -1.12
N ARG A 421 27.54 -14.73 -1.61
CA ARG A 421 28.66 -13.89 -2.00
C ARG A 421 28.57 -13.51 -3.47
N GLU A 422 28.70 -12.24 -3.76
CA GLU A 422 28.75 -11.71 -5.12
C GLU A 422 30.03 -10.84 -5.27
N GLY A 423 31.11 -11.51 -5.66
CA GLY A 423 32.42 -10.85 -5.80
C GLY A 423 33.04 -10.43 -4.45
N ASP A 424 33.11 -9.14 -4.21
CA ASP A 424 33.70 -8.50 -3.04
C ASP A 424 32.69 -8.06 -1.96
N HIS A 425 31.40 -8.39 -2.15
CA HIS A 425 30.32 -8.08 -1.21
C HIS A 425 29.38 -9.28 -1.02
N LEU A 426 28.46 -9.16 -0.08
CA LEU A 426 27.38 -10.13 0.12
C LEU A 426 26.10 -9.64 -0.53
N SER A 427 25.21 -10.56 -0.88
CA SER A 427 23.82 -10.27 -1.19
C SER A 427 22.90 -10.98 -0.21
N LEU A 428 21.84 -10.32 0.20
CA LEU A 428 20.74 -10.85 1.00
C LEU A 428 19.50 -11.04 0.13
N GLN A 429 18.85 -12.16 0.28
CA GLN A 429 17.53 -12.40 -0.30
C GLN A 429 16.58 -12.91 0.78
N GLU A 430 15.50 -12.19 1.04
CA GLU A 430 14.43 -12.63 1.91
C GLU A 430 13.42 -13.44 1.12
N ASN A 431 13.24 -14.72 1.48
CA ASN A 431 12.37 -15.64 0.76
C ASN A 431 12.62 -15.58 -0.76
N ASP A 432 11.60 -15.22 -1.55
CA ASP A 432 11.67 -15.03 -3.00
C ASP A 432 11.68 -13.54 -3.40
N GLU A 433 11.88 -12.62 -2.44
CA GLU A 433 11.96 -11.17 -2.69
C GLU A 433 13.22 -10.80 -3.48
N PRO A 434 13.28 -9.61 -4.07
CA PRO A 434 14.48 -9.12 -4.74
C PRO A 434 15.69 -9.10 -3.82
N LYS A 435 16.86 -9.42 -4.38
CA LYS A 435 18.12 -9.35 -3.66
C LYS A 435 18.50 -7.91 -3.34
N GLN A 436 19.10 -7.69 -2.16
CA GLN A 436 19.79 -6.45 -1.81
C GLN A 436 21.28 -6.71 -1.57
N GLU A 437 22.10 -5.73 -1.94
CA GLU A 437 23.55 -5.80 -1.74
C GLU A 437 23.92 -5.37 -0.31
N LEU A 438 24.82 -6.11 0.32
CA LEU A 438 25.35 -5.83 1.66
C LEU A 438 26.85 -5.53 1.58
N PHE A 439 27.25 -4.39 2.10
CA PHE A 439 28.64 -3.91 2.10
C PHE A 439 29.23 -3.97 3.50
N PRO A 440 30.50 -4.40 3.67
CA PRO A 440 31.12 -4.49 4.97
C PRO A 440 31.40 -3.11 5.58
N GLU A 441 30.94 -2.88 6.82
CA GLU A 441 31.34 -1.76 7.70
C GLU A 441 32.44 -2.21 8.69
N SER A 442 32.46 -3.49 9.00
CA SER A 442 33.50 -4.19 9.78
C SER A 442 33.68 -5.62 9.29
N GLU A 443 34.51 -6.40 9.98
CA GLU A 443 34.63 -7.86 9.68
C GLU A 443 33.31 -8.61 9.87
N ARG A 444 32.36 -8.12 10.71
CA ARG A 444 31.12 -8.80 11.08
C ARG A 444 29.86 -8.03 10.80
N ASP A 445 29.98 -6.72 10.59
CA ASP A 445 28.85 -5.83 10.38
C ASP A 445 28.79 -5.42 8.91
N PHE A 446 27.62 -5.56 8.33
CA PHE A 446 27.36 -5.23 6.94
C PHE A 446 26.16 -4.31 6.88
N PHE A 447 26.13 -3.39 5.96
CA PHE A 447 25.02 -2.47 5.76
C PHE A 447 24.49 -2.53 4.33
N SER A 448 23.20 -2.21 4.18
CA SER A 448 22.58 -1.99 2.88
C SER A 448 22.72 -0.52 2.49
N LYS A 449 23.01 -0.23 1.22
CA LYS A 449 23.01 1.16 0.70
C LYS A 449 21.59 1.67 0.40
N VAL A 450 20.59 0.79 0.40
CA VAL A 450 19.20 1.12 0.08
C VAL A 450 18.31 1.20 1.32
N ALA A 451 18.77 0.71 2.48
CA ALA A 451 18.07 0.78 3.76
C ALA A 451 19.07 1.16 4.87
N GLU A 452 18.59 1.66 6.01
CA GLU A 452 19.44 1.91 7.20
C GLU A 452 19.73 0.63 8.01
N ASP A 453 19.46 -0.52 7.42
CA ASP A 453 19.64 -1.80 8.07
C ASP A 453 21.11 -2.18 8.16
N VAL A 454 21.52 -2.62 9.34
CA VAL A 454 22.83 -3.20 9.60
C VAL A 454 22.63 -4.67 9.97
N PHE A 455 23.43 -5.50 9.36
CA PHE A 455 23.42 -6.96 9.53
C PHE A 455 24.70 -7.38 10.24
N ALA A 456 24.58 -7.76 11.52
CA ALA A 456 25.70 -8.20 12.34
C ALA A 456 25.71 -9.73 12.42
N PHE A 457 26.88 -10.36 12.19
CA PHE A 457 27.01 -11.80 12.29
C PHE A 457 27.68 -12.23 13.61
N GLU A 458 26.98 -13.08 14.36
CA GLU A 458 27.50 -13.66 15.59
C GLU A 458 28.22 -14.98 15.31
N VAL A 459 29.38 -15.13 15.94
CA VAL A 459 30.20 -16.34 15.81
C VAL A 459 30.44 -16.99 17.17
N ASP A 460 30.50 -18.31 17.19
CA ASP A 460 30.86 -19.08 18.38
C ASP A 460 32.38 -18.99 18.70
N SER A 461 32.80 -19.63 19.77
CA SER A 461 34.20 -19.71 20.19
C SER A 461 35.14 -20.41 19.20
N GLN A 462 34.60 -21.14 18.24
CA GLN A 462 35.32 -21.85 17.17
C GLN A 462 35.33 -21.02 15.85
N GLY A 463 34.62 -19.88 15.82
CA GLY A 463 34.53 -19.01 14.66
C GLY A 463 33.43 -19.36 13.65
N HIS A 464 32.51 -20.27 14.01
CA HIS A 464 31.36 -20.60 13.17
C HIS A 464 30.25 -19.56 13.38
N VAL A 465 29.64 -19.12 12.30
CA VAL A 465 28.49 -18.19 12.34
C VAL A 465 27.25 -18.93 12.85
N THR A 466 26.63 -18.43 13.91
CA THR A 466 25.46 -19.03 14.56
C THR A 466 24.19 -18.26 14.31
N HIS A 467 24.26 -16.93 14.28
CA HIS A 467 23.13 -16.02 14.10
C HIS A 467 23.51 -14.84 13.22
N MET A 468 22.51 -14.21 12.69
CA MET A 468 22.57 -12.87 12.10
C MET A 468 21.60 -11.98 12.89
N ILE A 469 22.07 -10.80 13.29
CA ILE A 469 21.24 -9.78 13.94
C ILE A 469 20.98 -8.70 12.91
N LEU A 470 19.71 -8.44 12.64
CA LEU A 470 19.25 -7.33 11.84
C LEU A 470 18.92 -6.16 12.76
N HIS A 471 19.69 -5.09 12.68
CA HIS A 471 19.42 -3.80 13.33
C HIS A 471 18.59 -2.95 12.37
N THR A 472 17.30 -2.80 12.64
CA THR A 472 16.35 -2.08 11.78
C THR A 472 15.34 -1.29 12.60
N ALA A 473 15.03 -0.06 12.19
CA ALA A 473 14.02 0.80 12.82
C ALA A 473 14.09 0.85 14.36
N GLY A 474 15.32 0.86 14.93
CA GLY A 474 15.57 0.88 16.38
C GLY A 474 15.28 -0.44 17.10
N LYS A 475 15.17 -1.56 16.38
CA LYS A 475 14.98 -2.91 16.93
C LYS A 475 16.08 -3.84 16.47
N ASP A 476 16.42 -4.80 17.32
CA ASP A 476 17.34 -5.89 17.02
C ASP A 476 16.54 -7.17 16.78
N ILE A 477 16.68 -7.74 15.59
CA ILE A 477 16.02 -8.99 15.21
C ILE A 477 17.09 -10.05 15.01
N SER A 478 17.19 -10.99 15.95
CA SER A 478 18.12 -12.12 15.85
C SER A 478 17.50 -13.26 15.06
N VAL A 479 18.20 -13.75 14.04
CA VAL A 479 17.80 -14.90 13.22
C VAL A 479 18.90 -15.96 13.23
N LYS A 480 18.51 -17.21 13.53
CA LYS A 480 19.44 -18.33 13.63
C LYS A 480 19.87 -18.81 12.25
N ARG A 481 21.13 -19.25 12.13
CA ARG A 481 21.57 -20.02 10.96
C ARG A 481 20.87 -21.37 10.91
N ILE A 482 20.40 -21.79 9.73
CA ILE A 482 19.56 -22.99 9.54
C ILE A 482 20.19 -24.05 8.60
N ASP A 483 21.42 -23.81 8.12
CA ASP A 483 22.23 -24.74 7.31
C ASP A 483 23.66 -24.87 7.83
#